data_437c25b4ff7ac39975bb281552d07ac3
#
_entry.id   437c25b4ff7ac39975bb281552d07ac3
#
_cell.length_a   1.000
_cell.length_b   1.000
_cell.length_c   1.000
_cell.angle_alpha   90.00
_cell.angle_beta   90.00
_cell.angle_gamma   90.00
#
_symmetry.space_group_name_H-M   'P 1'
#
loop_
_entity.id
_entity.type
_entity.pdbx_description
1 polymer ?
#
loop_
_entity_poly.entity_id
_entity_poly.type
_entity_poly.pdbx_seq_one_letter_code
_entity_poly.pdbx_strand_id
1 'polypeptide(L)'
;MDQRDLLIKNGKILCMDGDVRADWLLTQGGKIARLGVGKCDPEYISGTVQIIDAGGRTVLPGFIDNHFQVVRIGLECGYVDLSHVRNYDEIGQIIRREAASRSVVTAYRLDSSRLEEKVLPDRKVLDHYCADKPVLIFSLDYHTIILNTVAILYNKIPFTLPGIHMDDNGIPTGVFTNQAENRLEGNVLDAYSYDDFDTAAARTVGMAFSHGLTTVAAMEYRGAKAEQSPLRTSEFLVRYK
;
A
#
# COMPACT_ATOMS: atom_id res chain seq x y z
N MET A 1 -1.80 26.95 3.04
CA MET A 1 -1.60 26.45 4.41
C MET A 1 -0.89 27.51 5.20
N ASP A 2 -1.48 27.89 6.34
CA ASP A 2 -0.86 28.84 7.26
C ASP A 2 0.40 28.22 7.84
N GLN A 3 1.56 28.66 7.38
CA GLN A 3 2.87 28.15 7.86
C GLN A 3 3.17 28.81 9.20
N ARG A 4 2.56 28.28 10.27
CA ARG A 4 2.89 28.72 11.62
C ARG A 4 4.31 28.32 11.97
N ASP A 5 5.05 29.25 12.54
CA ASP A 5 6.35 28.94 13.11
C ASP A 5 6.18 27.93 14.25
N LEU A 6 7.11 27.00 14.37
CA LEU A 6 7.04 25.88 15.30
C LEU A 6 8.31 25.83 16.15
N LEU A 7 8.16 25.76 17.46
CA LEU A 7 9.25 25.46 18.39
C LEU A 7 9.02 24.06 19.00
N ILE A 8 9.90 23.13 18.70
CA ILE A 8 9.99 21.85 19.41
C ILE A 8 11.03 22.02 20.51
N LYS A 9 10.69 21.72 21.76
CA LYS A 9 11.58 21.81 22.94
C LYS A 9 11.59 20.52 23.73
N ASN A 10 12.58 20.40 24.62
CA ASN A 10 12.75 19.24 25.52
C ASN A 10 12.80 17.91 24.74
N GLY A 11 13.43 17.87 23.57
CA GLY A 11 13.59 16.69 22.73
C GLY A 11 15.01 16.15 22.75
N LYS A 12 15.18 14.93 22.22
CA LYS A 12 16.47 14.39 21.78
C LYS A 12 16.49 14.48 20.26
N ILE A 13 16.89 15.64 19.73
CA ILE A 13 16.82 15.91 18.28
C ILE A 13 18.07 15.34 17.63
N LEU A 14 17.88 14.36 16.74
CA LEU A 14 18.94 13.79 15.91
C LEU A 14 18.90 14.46 14.55
N CYS A 15 19.90 15.28 14.24
CA CYS A 15 19.91 16.09 13.03
C CYS A 15 20.24 15.27 11.76
N MET A 16 20.73 14.03 11.93
CA MET A 16 21.17 13.14 10.85
C MET A 16 22.29 13.77 9.98
N ASP A 17 23.06 14.67 10.57
CA ASP A 17 24.22 15.32 10.00
C ASP A 17 25.41 15.08 10.96
N GLY A 18 26.11 13.97 10.76
CA GLY A 18 27.12 13.47 11.68
C GLY A 18 26.56 13.27 13.10
N ASP A 19 27.32 13.72 14.09
CA ASP A 19 26.95 13.62 15.51
C ASP A 19 26.18 14.85 16.04
N VAL A 20 25.70 15.72 15.17
CA VAL A 20 24.96 16.93 15.58
C VAL A 20 23.65 16.54 16.27
N ARG A 21 23.51 17.00 17.52
CA ARG A 21 22.34 16.79 18.37
C ARG A 21 21.86 18.12 18.92
N ALA A 22 20.57 18.22 19.17
CA ALA A 22 19.95 19.38 19.78
C ALA A 22 18.85 18.98 20.76
N ASP A 23 18.49 19.89 21.67
CA ASP A 23 17.40 19.68 22.63
C ASP A 23 16.14 20.49 22.21
N TRP A 24 16.31 21.44 21.30
CA TRP A 24 15.22 22.23 20.73
C TRP A 24 15.49 22.63 19.27
N LEU A 25 14.41 22.89 18.55
CA LEU A 25 14.38 23.26 17.14
C LEU A 25 13.31 24.32 16.92
N LEU A 26 13.66 25.39 16.21
CA LEU A 26 12.75 26.44 15.76
C LEU A 26 12.62 26.40 14.23
N THR A 27 11.38 26.40 13.74
CA THR A 27 11.10 26.62 12.32
C THR A 27 10.58 28.03 12.09
N GLN A 28 10.94 28.63 10.97
CA GLN A 28 10.42 29.90 10.48
C GLN A 28 10.18 29.80 8.98
N GLY A 29 9.00 30.20 8.55
CA GLY A 29 8.64 30.13 7.13
C GLY A 29 8.76 28.73 6.51
N GLY A 30 8.47 27.67 7.30
CA GLY A 30 8.54 26.28 6.86
C GLY A 30 9.95 25.69 6.76
N LYS A 31 10.97 26.37 7.29
CA LYS A 31 12.36 25.89 7.31
C LYS A 31 12.88 25.85 8.74
N ILE A 32 13.84 24.96 9.00
CA ILE A 32 14.58 24.96 10.25
C ILE A 32 15.44 26.23 10.29
N ALA A 33 15.10 27.12 11.19
CA ALA A 33 15.80 28.40 11.36
C ALA A 33 16.92 28.29 12.40
N ARG A 34 16.69 27.52 13.48
CA ARG A 34 17.67 27.36 14.56
C ARG A 34 17.56 25.98 15.23
N LEU A 35 18.68 25.55 15.77
CA LEU A 35 18.84 24.39 16.62
C LEU A 35 19.66 24.78 17.85
N GLY A 36 19.41 24.18 19.00
CA GLY A 36 20.20 24.46 20.17
C GLY A 36 20.19 23.35 21.22
N VAL A 37 21.17 23.43 22.11
CA VAL A 37 21.35 22.51 23.24
C VAL A 37 20.97 23.22 24.53
N GLY A 38 20.41 22.51 25.49
CA GLY A 38 19.96 23.04 26.78
C GLY A 38 18.60 23.74 26.67
N LYS A 39 18.39 24.78 27.48
CA LYS A 39 17.15 25.54 27.47
C LYS A 39 17.06 26.47 26.25
N CYS A 40 15.90 26.47 25.60
CA CYS A 40 15.61 27.44 24.54
C CYS A 40 15.53 28.85 25.14
N ASP A 41 16.08 29.84 24.43
CA ASP A 41 16.01 31.25 24.84
C ASP A 41 14.54 31.71 24.84
N PRO A 42 14.09 32.42 25.90
CA PRO A 42 12.73 32.95 25.97
C PRO A 42 12.35 33.87 24.80
N GLU A 43 13.30 34.52 24.15
CA GLU A 43 13.04 35.36 22.95
C GLU A 43 12.40 34.60 21.79
N TYR A 44 12.66 33.27 21.66
CA TYR A 44 12.07 32.41 20.65
C TYR A 44 10.66 31.93 21.00
N ILE A 45 10.17 32.21 22.20
CA ILE A 45 8.86 31.79 22.69
C ILE A 45 7.81 32.89 22.50
N SER A 46 8.20 34.05 21.97
CA SER A 46 7.34 35.21 21.80
C SER A 46 6.45 35.10 20.54
N GLY A 47 5.17 35.49 20.66
CA GLY A 47 4.28 35.71 19.52
C GLY A 47 3.45 34.48 19.10
N THR A 48 3.35 34.26 17.81
CA THR A 48 2.46 33.25 17.17
C THR A 48 3.09 31.88 17.01
N VAL A 49 4.24 31.60 17.65
CA VAL A 49 4.96 30.33 17.55
C VAL A 49 4.17 29.21 18.23
N GLN A 50 3.88 28.15 17.51
CA GLN A 50 3.32 26.94 18.10
C GLN A 50 4.41 26.17 18.85
N ILE A 51 4.16 25.82 20.13
CA ILE A 51 5.12 25.10 20.96
C ILE A 51 4.72 23.64 21.08
N ILE A 52 5.66 22.75 20.79
CA ILE A 52 5.57 21.31 21.05
C ILE A 52 6.62 20.95 22.09
N ASP A 53 6.17 20.43 23.24
CA ASP A 53 7.05 19.83 24.23
C ASP A 53 7.24 18.33 23.92
N ALA A 54 8.44 17.96 23.52
CA ALA A 54 8.75 16.57 23.18
C ALA A 54 8.87 15.65 24.40
N GLY A 55 8.97 16.21 25.63
CA GLY A 55 8.99 15.43 26.86
C GLY A 55 10.13 14.42 26.94
N GLY A 56 11.30 14.75 26.43
CA GLY A 56 12.47 13.85 26.39
C GLY A 56 12.45 12.80 25.26
N ARG A 57 11.43 12.84 24.38
CA ARG A 57 11.33 11.91 23.25
C ARG A 57 12.34 12.25 22.16
N THR A 58 12.68 11.22 21.35
CA THR A 58 13.52 11.42 20.18
C THR A 58 12.73 12.10 19.07
N VAL A 59 13.34 13.11 18.45
CA VAL A 59 12.83 13.81 17.29
C VAL A 59 13.76 13.53 16.11
N LEU A 60 13.21 13.11 15.00
CA LEU A 60 13.91 12.74 13.79
C LEU A 60 13.36 13.55 12.60
N PRO A 61 14.14 13.73 11.53
CA PRO A 61 13.60 14.11 10.23
C PRO A 61 12.55 13.08 9.80
N GLY A 62 11.54 13.52 9.05
CA GLY A 62 10.57 12.62 8.44
C GLY A 62 11.26 11.58 7.56
N PHE A 63 10.78 10.34 7.60
CA PHE A 63 11.36 9.25 6.80
C PHE A 63 11.07 9.45 5.31
N ILE A 64 12.01 8.98 4.49
CA ILE A 64 11.91 8.95 3.03
C ILE A 64 11.87 7.49 2.62
N ASP A 65 10.78 7.06 2.00
CA ASP A 65 10.68 5.73 1.40
C ASP A 65 10.92 5.84 -0.10
N ASN A 66 11.95 5.17 -0.60
CA ASN A 66 12.36 5.22 -2.00
C ASN A 66 11.77 4.08 -2.85
N HIS A 67 10.90 3.24 -2.29
CA HIS A 67 10.18 2.18 -2.99
C HIS A 67 8.77 2.04 -2.44
N PHE A 68 7.85 2.86 -2.93
CA PHE A 68 6.50 2.97 -2.38
C PHE A 68 5.43 2.88 -3.48
N GLN A 69 4.26 2.34 -3.17
CA GLN A 69 3.13 2.22 -4.11
C GLN A 69 1.90 2.92 -3.53
N VAL A 70 1.72 4.19 -3.88
CA VAL A 70 0.71 5.07 -3.28
C VAL A 70 -0.71 4.58 -3.56
N VAL A 71 -1.02 4.33 -4.83
CA VAL A 71 -2.38 3.94 -5.24
C VAL A 71 -2.67 2.50 -4.84
N ARG A 72 -1.75 1.58 -5.11
CA ARG A 72 -1.92 0.15 -4.83
C ARG A 72 -2.23 -0.11 -3.35
N ILE A 73 -1.41 0.40 -2.44
CA ILE A 73 -1.60 0.24 -0.98
C ILE A 73 -2.99 0.74 -0.57
N GLY A 74 -3.44 1.86 -1.13
CA GLY A 74 -4.75 2.41 -0.82
C GLY A 74 -5.92 1.56 -1.33
N LEU A 75 -5.78 0.94 -2.51
CA LEU A 75 -6.76 -0.01 -3.05
C LEU A 75 -6.81 -1.29 -2.22
N GLU A 76 -5.65 -1.82 -1.82
CA GLU A 76 -5.52 -3.02 -1.00
C GLU A 76 -6.23 -2.91 0.36
N CYS A 77 -6.42 -1.70 0.88
CA CYS A 77 -7.27 -1.50 2.07
C CYS A 77 -8.74 -1.94 1.87
N GLY A 78 -9.17 -2.10 0.62
CA GLY A 78 -10.48 -2.66 0.25
C GLY A 78 -10.47 -4.17 0.01
N TYR A 79 -9.30 -4.80 -0.03
CA TYR A 79 -9.13 -6.23 -0.26
C TYR A 79 -9.28 -7.03 1.04
N VAL A 80 -9.50 -8.31 0.89
CA VAL A 80 -9.63 -9.25 2.01
C VAL A 80 -8.24 -9.72 2.44
N ASP A 81 -7.84 -9.43 3.67
CA ASP A 81 -6.52 -9.84 4.20
C ASP A 81 -6.52 -11.32 4.57
N LEU A 82 -5.68 -12.12 3.90
CA LEU A 82 -5.47 -13.55 4.15
C LEU A 82 -4.16 -13.84 4.90
N SER A 83 -3.46 -12.85 5.43
CA SER A 83 -2.17 -13.04 6.10
C SER A 83 -2.22 -13.95 7.33
N HIS A 84 -3.40 -14.19 7.88
CA HIS A 84 -3.62 -14.96 9.12
C HIS A 84 -4.11 -16.38 8.91
N VAL A 85 -4.49 -16.76 7.67
CA VAL A 85 -5.06 -18.09 7.39
C VAL A 85 -4.01 -19.20 7.46
N ARG A 86 -4.47 -20.40 7.81
CA ARG A 86 -3.63 -21.58 8.01
C ARG A 86 -3.93 -22.75 7.07
N ASN A 87 -5.10 -22.79 6.47
CA ASN A 87 -5.54 -23.88 5.59
C ASN A 87 -6.60 -23.40 4.59
N TYR A 88 -6.95 -24.25 3.64
CA TYR A 88 -7.92 -23.94 2.60
C TYR A 88 -9.33 -23.73 3.14
N ASP A 89 -9.71 -24.41 4.23
CA ASP A 89 -11.04 -24.22 4.83
C ASP A 89 -11.21 -22.81 5.39
N GLU A 90 -10.20 -22.25 6.05
CA GLU A 90 -10.23 -20.87 6.53
C GLU A 90 -10.32 -19.88 5.38
N ILE A 91 -9.54 -20.09 4.30
CA ILE A 91 -9.66 -19.28 3.08
C ILE A 91 -11.09 -19.34 2.55
N GLY A 92 -11.64 -20.53 2.43
CA GLY A 92 -12.97 -20.76 1.88
C GLY A 92 -14.08 -20.12 2.70
N GLN A 93 -14.02 -20.21 4.04
CA GLN A 93 -14.99 -19.56 4.93
C GLN A 93 -14.97 -18.03 4.77
N ILE A 94 -13.77 -17.44 4.66
CA ILE A 94 -13.62 -16.01 4.43
C ILE A 94 -14.19 -15.63 3.06
N ILE A 95 -13.84 -16.35 1.99
CA ILE A 95 -14.34 -16.09 0.63
C ILE A 95 -15.87 -16.16 0.60
N ARG A 96 -16.50 -17.16 1.18
CA ARG A 96 -17.98 -17.28 1.25
C ARG A 96 -18.62 -16.10 1.94
N ARG A 97 -18.06 -15.68 3.07
CA ARG A 97 -18.57 -14.54 3.82
C ARG A 97 -18.50 -13.25 3.00
N GLU A 98 -17.36 -12.99 2.37
CA GLU A 98 -17.16 -11.78 1.57
C GLU A 98 -18.00 -11.80 0.29
N ALA A 99 -18.15 -12.96 -0.35
CA ALA A 99 -18.98 -13.12 -1.54
C ALA A 99 -20.48 -12.83 -1.27
N ALA A 100 -20.94 -12.92 -0.03
CA ALA A 100 -22.33 -12.58 0.30
C ALA A 100 -22.68 -11.11 0.01
N SER A 101 -21.71 -10.20 0.14
CA SER A 101 -21.92 -8.76 -0.02
C SER A 101 -21.16 -8.14 -1.21
N ARG A 102 -20.24 -8.86 -1.84
CA ARG A 102 -19.40 -8.37 -2.94
C ARG A 102 -19.77 -9.04 -4.26
N SER A 103 -19.67 -8.32 -5.36
CA SER A 103 -19.80 -8.87 -6.72
C SER A 103 -18.50 -9.55 -7.20
N VAL A 104 -17.36 -9.12 -6.67
CA VAL A 104 -16.03 -9.68 -6.89
C VAL A 104 -15.32 -9.75 -5.55
N VAL A 105 -14.68 -10.89 -5.25
CA VAL A 105 -13.86 -11.04 -4.05
C VAL A 105 -12.39 -10.90 -4.45
N THR A 106 -11.78 -9.81 -4.05
CA THR A 106 -10.33 -9.60 -4.20
C THR A 106 -9.68 -9.74 -2.82
N ALA A 107 -8.70 -10.63 -2.71
CA ALA A 107 -7.96 -10.91 -1.50
C ALA A 107 -6.45 -10.78 -1.73
N TYR A 108 -5.67 -10.68 -0.66
CA TYR A 108 -4.24 -10.45 -0.75
C TYR A 108 -3.46 -11.07 0.42
N ARG A 109 -2.13 -11.07 0.31
CA ARG A 109 -1.17 -11.53 1.34
C ARG A 109 -1.30 -13.02 1.70
N LEU A 110 -1.72 -13.85 0.75
CA LEU A 110 -1.73 -15.30 0.95
C LEU A 110 -0.29 -15.84 0.89
N ASP A 111 0.14 -16.47 1.98
CA ASP A 111 1.46 -17.08 2.13
C ASP A 111 1.33 -18.62 2.21
N SER A 112 1.71 -19.31 1.13
CA SER A 112 1.63 -20.77 1.08
C SER A 112 2.53 -21.47 2.11
N SER A 113 3.61 -20.83 2.53
CA SER A 113 4.51 -21.40 3.55
C SER A 113 3.84 -21.54 4.91
N ARG A 114 2.79 -20.75 5.18
CA ARG A 114 2.01 -20.76 6.42
C ARG A 114 0.82 -21.71 6.38
N LEU A 115 0.42 -22.16 5.18
CA LEU A 115 -0.68 -23.11 5.04
C LEU A 115 -0.27 -24.53 5.49
N GLU A 116 -1.21 -25.27 6.00
CA GLU A 116 -1.04 -26.70 6.34
C GLU A 116 -0.71 -27.53 5.08
N GLU A 117 -1.35 -27.17 3.97
CA GLU A 117 -1.15 -27.79 2.65
C GLU A 117 0.20 -27.47 2.01
N LYS A 118 0.91 -26.43 2.46
CA LYS A 118 2.22 -25.97 1.96
C LYS A 118 2.25 -25.61 0.46
N VAL A 119 1.10 -25.43 -0.14
CA VAL A 119 0.94 -25.08 -1.55
C VAL A 119 -0.21 -24.06 -1.69
N LEU A 120 -0.17 -23.25 -2.74
CA LEU A 120 -1.28 -22.32 -3.04
C LEU A 120 -2.52 -23.11 -3.49
N PRO A 121 -3.76 -22.65 -3.14
CA PRO A 121 -4.97 -23.26 -3.65
C PRO A 121 -5.04 -23.13 -5.18
N ASP A 122 -5.62 -24.13 -5.82
CA ASP A 122 -5.95 -24.06 -7.24
C ASP A 122 -7.39 -23.54 -7.44
N ARG A 123 -7.81 -23.36 -8.72
CA ARG A 123 -9.16 -22.92 -9.04
C ARG A 123 -10.26 -23.86 -8.50
N LYS A 124 -9.99 -25.17 -8.41
CA LYS A 124 -10.98 -26.16 -7.95
C LYS A 124 -11.26 -25.99 -6.45
N VAL A 125 -10.22 -25.68 -5.69
CA VAL A 125 -10.36 -25.33 -4.27
C VAL A 125 -11.23 -24.08 -4.14
N LEU A 126 -10.95 -23.03 -4.91
CA LEU A 126 -11.71 -21.78 -4.85
C LEU A 126 -13.16 -21.96 -5.35
N ASP A 127 -13.37 -22.73 -6.43
CA ASP A 127 -14.69 -23.05 -6.97
C ASP A 127 -15.56 -23.81 -5.96
N HIS A 128 -14.98 -24.66 -5.10
CA HIS A 128 -15.70 -25.34 -4.04
C HIS A 128 -16.35 -24.37 -3.05
N TYR A 129 -15.72 -23.24 -2.80
CA TYR A 129 -16.20 -22.23 -1.85
C TYR A 129 -17.02 -21.13 -2.50
N CYS A 130 -16.73 -20.75 -3.75
CA CYS A 130 -17.42 -19.70 -4.50
C CYS A 130 -17.32 -19.98 -6.01
N ALA A 131 -18.38 -20.63 -6.56
CA ALA A 131 -18.43 -21.00 -7.97
C ALA A 131 -19.21 -19.99 -8.85
N ASP A 132 -19.87 -19.01 -8.25
CA ASP A 132 -20.80 -18.10 -8.92
C ASP A 132 -20.27 -16.65 -9.08
N LYS A 133 -19.21 -16.29 -8.35
CA LYS A 133 -18.60 -14.96 -8.40
C LYS A 133 -17.11 -15.03 -8.63
N PRO A 134 -16.51 -14.00 -9.29
CA PRO A 134 -15.07 -13.95 -9.46
C PRO A 134 -14.34 -13.84 -8.11
N VAL A 135 -13.34 -14.70 -7.93
CA VAL A 135 -12.41 -14.69 -6.78
C VAL A 135 -10.99 -14.52 -7.30
N LEU A 136 -10.30 -13.52 -6.80
CA LEU A 136 -8.90 -13.20 -7.12
C LEU A 136 -8.11 -13.09 -5.82
N ILE A 137 -7.01 -13.83 -5.71
CA ILE A 137 -6.15 -13.82 -4.52
C ILE A 137 -4.72 -13.51 -4.94
N PHE A 138 -4.17 -12.40 -4.45
CA PHE A 138 -2.75 -12.09 -4.59
C PHE A 138 -1.94 -12.80 -3.51
N SER A 139 -0.84 -13.44 -3.91
CA SER A 139 0.14 -14.01 -2.98
C SER A 139 0.85 -12.91 -2.19
N LEU A 140 1.58 -13.31 -1.15
CA LEU A 140 2.33 -12.38 -0.29
C LEU A 140 3.41 -11.62 -1.07
N ASP A 141 4.04 -12.25 -2.06
CA ASP A 141 5.12 -11.67 -2.87
C ASP A 141 4.62 -10.83 -4.06
N TYR A 142 3.31 -10.83 -4.30
CA TYR A 142 2.66 -10.14 -5.42
C TYR A 142 3.15 -10.55 -6.82
N HIS A 143 3.80 -11.70 -6.95
CA HIS A 143 4.23 -12.27 -8.23
C HIS A 143 3.34 -13.45 -8.69
N THR A 144 2.34 -13.75 -7.88
CA THR A 144 1.38 -14.82 -8.16
C THR A 144 -0.03 -14.35 -7.83
N ILE A 145 -0.95 -14.61 -8.74
CA ILE A 145 -2.39 -14.42 -8.53
C ILE A 145 -3.12 -15.74 -8.74
N ILE A 146 -4.07 -16.04 -7.87
CA ILE A 146 -4.89 -17.26 -7.92
C ILE A 146 -6.32 -16.84 -8.24
N LEU A 147 -6.92 -17.52 -9.21
CA LEU A 147 -8.28 -17.26 -9.67
C LEU A 147 -9.14 -18.53 -9.61
N ASN A 148 -10.41 -18.35 -9.28
CA ASN A 148 -11.41 -19.38 -9.53
C ASN A 148 -11.84 -19.41 -11.02
N THR A 149 -12.63 -20.39 -11.43
CA THR A 149 -13.06 -20.56 -12.82
C THR A 149 -13.81 -19.33 -13.35
N VAL A 150 -14.69 -18.73 -12.55
CA VAL A 150 -15.44 -17.52 -12.94
C VAL A 150 -14.50 -16.33 -13.17
N ALA A 151 -13.49 -16.15 -12.34
CA ALA A 151 -12.52 -15.06 -12.50
C ALA A 151 -11.66 -15.26 -13.77
N ILE A 152 -11.27 -16.50 -14.10
CA ILE A 152 -10.54 -16.81 -15.34
C ILE A 152 -11.37 -16.40 -16.56
N LEU A 153 -12.64 -16.80 -16.60
CA LEU A 153 -13.55 -16.48 -17.70
C LEU A 153 -13.84 -14.98 -17.79
N TYR A 154 -14.01 -14.33 -16.65
CA TYR A 154 -14.27 -12.90 -16.59
C TYR A 154 -13.11 -12.07 -17.16
N ASN A 155 -11.87 -12.44 -16.85
CA ASN A 155 -10.67 -11.69 -17.26
C ASN A 155 -10.25 -11.93 -18.70
N LYS A 156 -10.80 -12.92 -19.40
CA LYS A 156 -10.53 -13.20 -20.83
C LYS A 156 -9.04 -13.28 -21.17
N ILE A 157 -8.25 -13.93 -20.30
CA ILE A 157 -6.80 -14.08 -20.51
C ILE A 157 -6.55 -15.08 -21.65
N PRO A 158 -5.70 -14.73 -22.63
CA PRO A 158 -5.28 -15.69 -23.66
C PRO A 158 -4.45 -16.81 -23.02
N PHE A 159 -4.87 -18.05 -23.18
CA PHE A 159 -4.16 -19.19 -22.58
C PHE A 159 -2.77 -19.47 -23.16
N THR A 160 -2.38 -18.72 -24.18
CA THR A 160 -1.02 -18.73 -24.74
C THR A 160 -0.04 -17.82 -24.02
N LEU A 161 -0.52 -17.01 -23.05
CA LEU A 161 0.31 -16.08 -22.31
C LEU A 161 1.26 -16.84 -21.36
N PRO A 162 2.56 -16.52 -21.35
CA PRO A 162 3.50 -17.12 -20.39
C PRO A 162 3.13 -16.83 -18.95
N GLY A 163 3.32 -17.82 -18.07
CA GLY A 163 3.01 -17.70 -16.65
C GLY A 163 1.66 -18.28 -16.24
N ILE A 164 0.92 -18.89 -17.16
CA ILE A 164 -0.29 -19.64 -16.84
C ILE A 164 0.11 -21.07 -16.48
N HIS A 165 -0.20 -21.49 -15.25
CA HIS A 165 0.03 -22.86 -14.82
C HIS A 165 -1.11 -23.75 -15.32
N MET A 166 -0.76 -24.84 -16.03
CA MET A 166 -1.69 -25.80 -16.61
C MET A 166 -1.66 -27.12 -15.85
N ASP A 167 -2.79 -27.80 -15.80
CA ASP A 167 -2.86 -29.19 -15.35
C ASP A 167 -2.43 -30.17 -16.48
N ASP A 168 -2.39 -31.49 -16.19
CA ASP A 168 -1.99 -32.53 -17.12
C ASP A 168 -2.87 -32.62 -18.38
N ASN A 169 -4.06 -32.02 -18.34
CA ASN A 169 -5.00 -31.96 -19.46
C ASN A 169 -4.90 -30.64 -20.24
N GLY A 170 -3.93 -29.77 -19.92
CA GLY A 170 -3.77 -28.46 -20.55
C GLY A 170 -4.83 -27.45 -20.14
N ILE A 171 -5.48 -27.63 -18.98
CA ILE A 171 -6.46 -26.70 -18.44
C ILE A 171 -5.79 -25.82 -17.38
N PRO A 172 -6.02 -24.49 -17.39
CA PRO A 172 -5.46 -23.59 -16.37
C PRO A 172 -5.80 -24.04 -14.95
N THR A 173 -4.79 -24.17 -14.10
CA THR A 173 -4.97 -24.52 -12.69
C THR A 173 -5.61 -23.40 -11.86
N GLY A 174 -5.61 -22.18 -12.39
CA GLY A 174 -6.00 -20.97 -11.66
C GLY A 174 -4.83 -20.21 -11.07
N VAL A 175 -3.62 -20.74 -11.14
CA VAL A 175 -2.39 -20.06 -10.69
C VAL A 175 -1.73 -19.37 -11.88
N PHE A 176 -1.47 -18.08 -11.73
CA PHE A 176 -0.90 -17.21 -12.76
C PHE A 176 0.31 -16.48 -12.17
N THR A 177 1.42 -16.44 -12.92
CA THR A 177 2.67 -15.81 -12.49
C THR A 177 3.22 -14.88 -13.58
N ASN A 178 4.13 -13.99 -13.22
CA ASN A 178 4.88 -13.14 -14.15
C ASN A 178 4.00 -12.37 -15.16
N GLN A 179 4.14 -12.62 -16.46
CA GLN A 179 3.39 -11.89 -17.51
C GLN A 179 1.87 -12.07 -17.40
N ALA A 180 1.42 -13.27 -17.03
CA ALA A 180 0.01 -13.54 -16.85
C ALA A 180 -0.54 -12.84 -15.60
N GLU A 181 0.23 -12.81 -14.53
CA GLU A 181 -0.10 -12.06 -13.31
C GLU A 181 -0.18 -10.55 -13.59
N ASN A 182 0.85 -9.97 -14.23
CA ASN A 182 0.87 -8.55 -14.61
C ASN A 182 -0.35 -8.15 -15.47
N ARG A 183 -0.77 -9.02 -16.38
CA ARG A 183 -1.96 -8.79 -17.22
C ARG A 183 -3.24 -8.76 -16.39
N LEU A 184 -3.36 -9.67 -15.43
CA LEU A 184 -4.49 -9.76 -14.51
C LEU A 184 -4.55 -8.57 -13.56
N GLU A 185 -3.42 -8.16 -13.02
CA GLU A 185 -3.32 -6.95 -12.20
C GLU A 185 -3.79 -5.72 -13.00
N GLY A 186 -3.35 -5.58 -14.26
CA GLY A 186 -3.81 -4.52 -15.14
C GLY A 186 -5.33 -4.51 -15.31
N ASN A 187 -5.95 -5.69 -15.51
CA ASN A 187 -7.41 -5.80 -15.63
C ASN A 187 -8.13 -5.40 -14.32
N VAL A 188 -7.57 -5.75 -13.16
CA VAL A 188 -8.11 -5.35 -11.85
C VAL A 188 -8.04 -3.83 -11.70
N LEU A 189 -6.90 -3.22 -12.01
CA LEU A 189 -6.73 -1.77 -11.93
C LEU A 189 -7.63 -1.02 -12.92
N ASP A 190 -7.83 -1.56 -14.12
CA ASP A 190 -8.71 -0.98 -15.14
C ASP A 190 -10.21 -0.98 -14.73
N ALA A 191 -10.59 -1.77 -13.74
CA ALA A 191 -11.94 -1.76 -13.20
C ALA A 191 -12.24 -0.57 -12.27
N TYR A 192 -11.21 0.09 -11.73
CA TYR A 192 -11.35 1.25 -10.85
C TYR A 192 -11.52 2.56 -11.64
N SER A 193 -12.27 3.49 -11.07
CA SER A 193 -12.39 4.86 -11.57
C SER A 193 -11.22 5.73 -11.10
N TYR A 194 -11.07 6.93 -11.67
CA TYR A 194 -10.09 7.92 -11.18
C TYR A 194 -10.39 8.39 -9.75
N ASP A 195 -11.68 8.49 -9.38
CA ASP A 195 -12.08 8.88 -8.02
C ASP A 195 -11.68 7.78 -7.00
N ASP A 196 -11.72 6.51 -7.40
CA ASP A 196 -11.22 5.41 -6.58
C ASP A 196 -9.71 5.53 -6.35
N PHE A 197 -8.94 5.89 -7.39
CA PHE A 197 -7.50 6.10 -7.28
C PHE A 197 -7.18 7.30 -6.39
N ASP A 198 -7.88 8.43 -6.52
CA ASP A 198 -7.69 9.60 -5.67
C ASP A 198 -8.01 9.26 -4.20
N THR A 199 -9.08 8.53 -3.96
CA THR A 199 -9.47 8.06 -2.62
C THR A 199 -8.42 7.11 -2.04
N ALA A 200 -7.94 6.16 -2.83
CA ALA A 200 -6.90 5.22 -2.43
C ALA A 200 -5.60 5.95 -2.06
N ALA A 201 -5.19 6.88 -2.90
CA ALA A 201 -4.00 7.68 -2.68
C ALA A 201 -4.09 8.55 -1.41
N ALA A 202 -5.21 9.23 -1.18
CA ALA A 202 -5.42 10.03 0.02
C ALA A 202 -5.34 9.16 1.29
N ARG A 203 -5.89 7.94 1.26
CA ARG A 203 -5.81 6.98 2.36
C ARG A 203 -4.36 6.57 2.64
N THR A 204 -3.61 6.24 1.59
CA THR A 204 -2.21 5.83 1.71
C THR A 204 -1.33 6.95 2.25
N VAL A 205 -1.53 8.19 1.79
CA VAL A 205 -0.82 9.37 2.30
C VAL A 205 -1.07 9.56 3.78
N GLY A 206 -2.32 9.47 4.23
CA GLY A 206 -2.65 9.54 5.66
C GLY A 206 -1.96 8.44 6.48
N MET A 207 -1.92 7.22 5.95
CA MET A 207 -1.22 6.10 6.59
C MET A 207 0.30 6.32 6.63
N ALA A 208 0.90 6.79 5.53
CA ALA A 208 2.33 7.10 5.47
C ALA A 208 2.71 8.15 6.53
N PHE A 209 1.96 9.24 6.64
CA PHE A 209 2.19 10.25 7.67
C PHE A 209 2.08 9.70 9.08
N SER A 210 1.11 8.83 9.36
CA SER A 210 0.96 8.22 10.69
C SER A 210 2.15 7.35 11.10
N HIS A 211 2.96 6.91 10.13
CA HIS A 211 4.19 6.13 10.32
C HIS A 211 5.46 6.97 10.18
N GLY A 212 5.34 8.31 10.10
CA GLY A 212 6.48 9.23 10.02
C GLY A 212 7.11 9.37 8.65
N LEU A 213 6.51 8.84 7.59
CA LEU A 213 6.95 9.09 6.22
C LEU A 213 6.46 10.47 5.76
N THR A 214 7.39 11.30 5.31
CA THR A 214 7.10 12.66 4.79
C THR A 214 7.41 12.79 3.30
N THR A 215 8.12 11.81 2.75
CA THR A 215 8.49 11.76 1.33
C THR A 215 8.45 10.32 0.86
N VAL A 216 7.94 10.09 -0.34
CA VAL A 216 7.94 8.78 -0.98
C VAL A 216 8.34 8.90 -2.45
N ALA A 217 9.12 7.94 -2.96
CA ALA A 217 9.32 7.74 -4.38
C ALA A 217 8.32 6.67 -4.84
N ALA A 218 7.27 7.11 -5.53
CA ALA A 218 6.21 6.22 -5.97
C ALA A 218 6.67 5.38 -7.18
N MET A 219 6.49 4.06 -7.07
CA MET A 219 6.71 3.08 -8.14
C MET A 219 5.36 2.47 -8.53
N GLU A 220 4.51 3.29 -9.17
CA GLU A 220 3.19 2.84 -9.56
C GLU A 220 3.23 1.92 -10.78
N TYR A 221 2.29 0.97 -10.79
CA TYR A 221 2.08 0.09 -11.92
C TYR A 221 1.64 0.88 -13.18
N ARG A 222 2.19 0.49 -14.34
CA ARG A 222 1.85 1.07 -15.64
C ARG A 222 0.69 0.29 -16.29
N GLY A 223 -0.51 0.41 -15.77
CA GLY A 223 -1.70 -0.05 -16.47
C GLY A 223 -2.06 0.90 -17.63
N ALA A 224 -2.83 0.43 -18.61
CA ALA A 224 -3.23 1.22 -19.76
C ALA A 224 -3.96 2.54 -19.38
N LYS A 225 -4.68 2.55 -18.25
CA LYS A 225 -5.30 3.75 -17.69
C LYS A 225 -4.32 4.63 -16.91
N ALA A 226 -3.28 4.05 -16.29
CA ALA A 226 -2.28 4.84 -15.58
C ALA A 226 -1.45 5.70 -16.53
N GLU A 227 -1.24 5.27 -17.78
CA GLU A 227 -0.60 6.08 -18.81
C GLU A 227 -1.47 7.27 -19.28
N GLN A 228 -2.79 7.14 -19.16
CA GLN A 228 -3.78 8.17 -19.53
C GLN A 228 -4.25 8.99 -18.33
N SER A 229 -3.89 8.58 -17.11
CA SER A 229 -4.26 9.28 -15.90
C SER A 229 -3.61 10.65 -15.81
N PRO A 230 -4.37 11.73 -15.49
CA PRO A 230 -3.78 13.01 -15.10
C PRO A 230 -2.90 12.90 -13.86
N LEU A 231 -2.96 11.81 -13.11
CA LEU A 231 -2.04 11.44 -12.04
C LEU A 231 -0.73 10.88 -12.61
N ARG A 232 -0.10 11.58 -13.54
CA ARG A 232 1.32 11.36 -13.78
C ARG A 232 2.03 11.52 -12.44
N THR A 233 2.90 10.60 -12.10
CA THR A 233 3.60 10.51 -10.80
C THR A 233 4.19 11.87 -10.33
N SER A 234 4.53 12.77 -11.26
CA SER A 234 4.99 14.12 -10.99
C SER A 234 3.91 15.09 -10.51
N GLU A 235 2.64 14.93 -10.93
CA GLU A 235 1.54 15.81 -10.52
C GLU A 235 0.95 15.38 -9.17
N PHE A 236 1.02 14.09 -8.85
CA PHE A 236 0.58 13.56 -7.57
C PHE A 236 1.39 14.13 -6.38
N LEU A 237 2.71 14.19 -6.52
CA LEU A 237 3.60 14.79 -5.51
C LEU A 237 3.38 16.30 -5.31
N VAL A 238 2.78 16.99 -6.29
CA VAL A 238 2.48 18.43 -6.21
C VAL A 238 1.16 18.72 -5.48
N ARG A 239 0.18 17.82 -5.54
CA ARG A 239 -1.13 18.01 -4.88
C ARG A 239 -1.13 17.85 -3.37
N TYR A 240 -0.15 17.14 -2.80
CA TYR A 240 -0.08 16.83 -1.36
C TYR A 240 1.09 17.52 -0.64
N LYS A 241 1.65 18.59 -1.25
CA LYS A 241 2.60 19.50 -0.57
C LYS A 241 1.91 20.46 0.39
#